data_cc455fae85434e9659cb837c4614fec8
#
_entry.id   cc455fae85434e9659cb837c4614fec8
#
_cell.length_a   1.000
_cell.length_b   1.000
_cell.length_c   1.000
_cell.angle_alpha   90.00
_cell.angle_beta   90.00
_cell.angle_gamma   90.00
#
_symmetry.space_group_name_H-M   'P 1'
#
loop_
_entity.id
_entity.type
_entity.pdbx_description
1 polymer ?
#
loop_
_entity_poly.entity_id
_entity_poly.type
_entity_poly.pdbx_seq_one_letter_code
_entity_poly.pdbx_strand_id
1 'polypeptide(L)'
;IKTVSEEGSKRLIRAAIRYALDEKRTSVTLVHKGNIMKFTEGAFKSWGYEIAVEEFRAQVVTQRESWILGNVDKDPAICIEDNAKRIEPGYYMMTPDQQKSVRDEITACMELLPSHGNGQWKGKLMIKDSIADITLQQVLTRADEFDVVATLNLNGDYLSDALAAQVGGIGIAPGANINYDSGHAIFEAT
;
A
#
# COMPACT_ATOMS: atom_id res chain seq x y z
N ILE A 1 18.71 -12.89 -14.48
CA ILE A 1 17.23 -12.95 -14.52
C ILE A 1 16.75 -12.52 -13.15
N LYS A 2 15.89 -11.49 -13.09
CA LYS A 2 15.19 -11.08 -11.86
C LYS A 2 13.81 -11.77 -11.85
N THR A 3 13.63 -12.73 -10.97
CA THR A 3 12.35 -13.43 -10.81
C THR A 3 11.54 -12.79 -9.69
N VAL A 4 10.21 -12.75 -9.87
CA VAL A 4 9.24 -12.36 -8.83
C VAL A 4 8.14 -13.41 -8.84
N SER A 5 7.89 -14.03 -7.69
CA SER A 5 6.82 -15.03 -7.55
C SER A 5 5.63 -14.45 -6.79
N GLU A 6 4.44 -14.90 -7.16
CA GLU A 6 3.21 -14.54 -6.46
C GLU A 6 3.25 -14.99 -5.00
N GLU A 7 3.59 -16.27 -4.77
CA GLU A 7 3.68 -16.84 -3.43
C GLU A 7 4.62 -16.05 -2.51
N GLY A 8 5.86 -15.80 -2.97
CA GLY A 8 6.85 -15.04 -2.20
C GLY A 8 6.41 -13.60 -1.93
N SER A 9 5.79 -12.95 -2.92
CA SER A 9 5.26 -11.59 -2.75
C SER A 9 4.10 -11.55 -1.75
N LYS A 10 3.12 -12.44 -1.89
CA LYS A 10 1.98 -12.53 -0.98
C LYS A 10 2.42 -12.86 0.45
N ARG A 11 3.41 -13.75 0.62
CA ARG A 11 3.98 -14.10 1.93
C ARG A 11 4.64 -12.88 2.61
N LEU A 12 5.46 -12.13 1.89
CA LEU A 12 6.09 -10.91 2.41
C LEU A 12 5.03 -9.87 2.82
N ILE A 13 4.07 -9.61 1.96
CA ILE A 13 3.04 -8.58 2.20
C ILE A 13 2.14 -8.97 3.37
N ARG A 14 1.77 -10.25 3.47
CA ARG A 14 1.03 -10.80 4.62
C ARG A 14 1.79 -10.58 5.92
N ALA A 15 3.10 -10.82 5.93
CA ALA A 15 3.95 -10.58 7.09
C ALA A 15 4.01 -9.09 7.45
N ALA A 16 4.15 -8.20 6.46
CA ALA A 16 4.16 -6.75 6.67
C ALA A 16 2.83 -6.24 7.25
N ILE A 17 1.69 -6.74 6.76
CA ILE A 17 0.37 -6.35 7.28
C ILE A 17 0.19 -6.85 8.71
N ARG A 18 0.54 -8.11 9.01
CA ARG A 18 0.48 -8.66 10.37
C ARG A 18 1.34 -7.85 11.33
N TYR A 19 2.59 -7.59 10.97
CA TYR A 19 3.50 -6.75 11.76
C TYR A 19 2.89 -5.38 12.02
N ALA A 20 2.33 -4.73 11.00
CA ALA A 20 1.71 -3.42 11.15
C ALA A 20 0.51 -3.44 12.11
N LEU A 21 -0.31 -4.48 12.06
CA LEU A 21 -1.45 -4.66 12.96
C LEU A 21 -1.01 -4.93 14.41
N ASP A 22 -0.04 -5.82 14.60
CA ASP A 22 0.47 -6.21 15.92
C ASP A 22 1.17 -5.02 16.61
N GLU A 23 1.94 -4.24 15.86
CA GLU A 23 2.66 -3.05 16.34
C GLU A 23 1.81 -1.77 16.28
N LYS A 24 0.51 -1.87 15.98
CA LYS A 24 -0.44 -0.75 15.89
C LYS A 24 0.05 0.39 14.98
N ARG A 25 0.67 0.01 13.87
CA ARG A 25 1.09 0.95 12.84
C ARG A 25 -0.10 1.44 12.05
N THR A 26 0.03 2.59 11.40
CA THR A 26 -1.08 3.25 10.72
C THR A 26 -1.14 2.95 9.23
N SER A 27 -0.02 2.56 8.63
CA SER A 27 0.03 2.29 7.19
C SER A 27 1.05 1.22 6.79
N VAL A 28 0.74 0.52 5.70
CA VAL A 28 1.69 -0.27 4.90
C VAL A 28 1.76 0.33 3.51
N THR A 29 2.97 0.71 3.09
CA THR A 29 3.22 1.25 1.75
C THR A 29 3.90 0.20 0.89
N LEU A 30 3.23 -0.21 -0.19
CA LEU A 30 3.79 -1.10 -1.20
C LEU A 30 4.68 -0.29 -2.15
N VAL A 31 6.00 -0.42 -2.04
CA VAL A 31 6.93 0.33 -2.89
C VAL A 31 7.35 -0.52 -4.08
N HIS A 32 7.19 0.01 -5.29
CA HIS A 32 7.39 -0.73 -6.53
C HIS A 32 7.75 0.18 -7.72
N LYS A 33 8.25 -0.40 -8.80
CA LYS A 33 8.47 0.26 -10.10
C LYS A 33 7.53 -0.29 -11.19
N GLY A 34 6.27 -0.54 -10.82
CA GLY A 34 5.27 -1.19 -11.68
C GLY A 34 4.85 -0.40 -12.91
N ASN A 35 5.14 0.90 -12.99
CA ASN A 35 4.92 1.71 -14.18
C ASN A 35 5.88 1.33 -15.34
N ILE A 36 7.07 0.80 -15.02
CA ILE A 36 8.08 0.31 -15.97
C ILE A 36 8.08 -1.22 -16.01
N MET A 37 8.17 -1.87 -14.85
CA MET A 37 8.26 -3.33 -14.71
C MET A 37 6.87 -3.93 -14.42
N LYS A 38 5.98 -3.85 -15.40
CA LYS A 38 4.54 -4.13 -15.23
C LYS A 38 4.23 -5.55 -14.74
N PHE A 39 4.94 -6.55 -15.26
CA PHE A 39 4.67 -7.97 -15.00
C PHE A 39 5.39 -8.55 -13.77
N THR A 40 6.29 -7.81 -13.17
CA THR A 40 7.00 -8.18 -11.96
C THR A 40 6.62 -7.25 -10.81
N GLU A 41 7.11 -6.03 -10.79
CA GLU A 41 6.81 -5.08 -9.71
C GLU A 41 5.37 -4.58 -9.74
N GLY A 42 4.76 -4.46 -10.92
CA GLY A 42 3.34 -4.19 -11.05
C GLY A 42 2.47 -5.33 -10.52
N ALA A 43 2.88 -6.58 -10.77
CA ALA A 43 2.23 -7.75 -10.20
C ALA A 43 2.38 -7.79 -8.67
N PHE A 44 3.57 -7.50 -8.12
CA PHE A 44 3.78 -7.36 -6.68
C PHE A 44 2.77 -6.41 -6.03
N LYS A 45 2.58 -5.22 -6.61
CA LYS A 45 1.57 -4.27 -6.15
C LYS A 45 0.17 -4.88 -6.16
N SER A 46 -0.22 -5.51 -7.28
CA SER A 46 -1.57 -6.07 -7.44
C SER A 46 -1.85 -7.17 -6.43
N TRP A 47 -0.91 -8.10 -6.24
CA TRP A 47 -0.99 -9.15 -5.23
C TRP A 47 -1.01 -8.58 -3.80
N GLY A 48 -0.39 -7.43 -3.58
CA GLY A 48 -0.42 -6.75 -2.29
C GLY A 48 -1.81 -6.25 -1.91
N TYR A 49 -2.50 -5.61 -2.85
CA TYR A 49 -3.88 -5.20 -2.63
C TYR A 49 -4.83 -6.40 -2.53
N GLU A 50 -4.63 -7.44 -3.34
CA GLU A 50 -5.40 -8.69 -3.28
C GLU A 50 -5.34 -9.31 -1.88
N ILE A 51 -4.15 -9.58 -1.35
CA ILE A 51 -3.97 -10.13 0.00
C ILE A 51 -4.60 -9.22 1.08
N ALA A 52 -4.43 -7.91 0.98
CA ALA A 52 -5.00 -6.99 1.94
C ALA A 52 -6.52 -7.10 2.00
N VAL A 53 -7.16 -7.16 0.84
CA VAL A 53 -8.62 -7.22 0.73
C VAL A 53 -9.16 -8.62 1.03
N GLU A 54 -8.50 -9.68 0.61
CA GLU A 54 -8.99 -11.05 0.81
C GLU A 54 -8.82 -11.55 2.24
N GLU A 55 -7.66 -11.27 2.86
CA GLU A 55 -7.32 -11.86 4.17
C GLU A 55 -7.55 -10.90 5.35
N PHE A 56 -7.50 -9.58 5.12
CA PHE A 56 -7.52 -8.58 6.20
C PHE A 56 -8.64 -7.56 6.08
N ARG A 57 -9.67 -7.82 5.26
CA ARG A 57 -10.72 -6.85 4.91
C ARG A 57 -11.28 -6.05 6.09
N ALA A 58 -11.52 -6.71 7.20
CA ALA A 58 -12.11 -6.07 8.38
C ALA A 58 -11.17 -5.05 9.06
N GLN A 59 -9.85 -5.19 8.87
CA GLN A 59 -8.81 -4.43 9.57
C GLN A 59 -8.15 -3.36 8.69
N VAL A 60 -8.32 -3.45 7.36
CA VAL A 60 -7.62 -2.58 6.41
C VAL A 60 -8.58 -1.68 5.63
N VAL A 61 -8.03 -0.60 5.12
CA VAL A 61 -8.63 0.25 4.10
C VAL A 61 -7.58 0.57 3.05
N THR A 62 -7.91 0.52 1.77
CA THR A 62 -6.99 0.98 0.74
C THR A 62 -7.03 2.50 0.63
N GLN A 63 -5.94 3.09 0.14
CA GLN A 63 -5.88 4.54 -0.06
C GLN A 63 -7.03 5.03 -0.96
N ARG A 64 -7.36 4.28 -1.98
CA ARG A 64 -8.43 4.60 -2.91
C ARG A 64 -9.80 4.59 -2.24
N GLU A 65 -10.07 3.55 -1.45
CA GLU A 65 -11.28 3.47 -0.63
C GLU A 65 -11.38 4.62 0.39
N SER A 66 -10.26 5.01 0.99
CA SER A 66 -10.24 6.13 1.94
C SER A 66 -10.66 7.45 1.30
N TRP A 67 -10.32 7.69 0.04
CA TRP A 67 -10.77 8.87 -0.71
C TRP A 67 -12.27 8.81 -1.00
N ILE A 68 -12.76 7.66 -1.46
CA ILE A 68 -14.18 7.43 -1.75
C ILE A 68 -15.02 7.63 -0.48
N LEU A 69 -14.67 6.93 0.60
CA LEU A 69 -15.36 6.99 1.88
C LEU A 69 -15.25 8.38 2.53
N GLY A 70 -14.09 9.03 2.40
CA GLY A 70 -13.89 10.39 2.87
C GLY A 70 -14.75 11.43 2.16
N ASN A 71 -15.08 11.21 0.88
CA ASN A 71 -16.04 12.05 0.16
C ASN A 71 -17.47 11.80 0.65
N VAL A 72 -17.84 10.55 0.93
CA VAL A 72 -19.15 10.19 1.50
C VAL A 72 -19.31 10.75 2.91
N ASP A 73 -18.27 10.70 3.75
CA ASP A 73 -18.31 11.30 5.10
C ASP A 73 -18.56 12.81 5.07
N LYS A 74 -18.01 13.51 4.04
CA LYS A 74 -18.22 14.96 3.88
C LYS A 74 -19.57 15.32 3.26
N ASP A 75 -20.08 14.45 2.41
CA ASP A 75 -21.30 14.64 1.64
C ASP A 75 -22.02 13.30 1.50
N PRO A 76 -22.87 12.94 2.48
CA PRO A 76 -23.59 11.65 2.47
C PRO A 76 -24.54 11.45 1.27
N ALA A 77 -24.91 12.52 0.60
CA ALA A 77 -25.75 12.49 -0.59
C ALA A 77 -24.96 12.45 -1.91
N ILE A 78 -23.63 12.40 -1.85
CA ILE A 78 -22.78 12.39 -3.05
C ILE A 78 -23.14 11.23 -3.97
N CYS A 79 -23.40 11.52 -5.24
CA CYS A 79 -23.61 10.48 -6.23
C CYS A 79 -22.30 9.86 -6.71
N ILE A 80 -22.37 8.64 -7.30
CA ILE A 80 -21.21 7.90 -7.81
C ILE A 80 -20.41 8.76 -8.82
N GLU A 81 -21.10 9.46 -9.72
CA GLU A 81 -20.48 10.29 -10.75
C GLU A 81 -19.68 11.47 -10.14
N ASP A 82 -20.21 12.12 -9.13
CA ASP A 82 -19.53 13.24 -8.47
C ASP A 82 -18.39 12.77 -7.59
N ASN A 83 -18.51 11.61 -6.96
CA ASN A 83 -17.41 10.97 -6.25
C ASN A 83 -16.28 10.60 -7.23
N ALA A 84 -16.61 10.03 -8.40
CA ALA A 84 -15.65 9.73 -9.47
C ALA A 84 -14.86 10.96 -9.90
N LYS A 85 -15.52 12.08 -10.11
CA LYS A 85 -14.86 13.36 -10.45
C LYS A 85 -13.95 13.87 -9.34
N ARG A 86 -14.30 13.64 -8.05
CA ARG A 86 -13.47 14.07 -6.92
C ARG A 86 -12.22 13.23 -6.75
N ILE A 87 -12.28 11.91 -7.00
CA ILE A 87 -11.13 11.01 -6.85
C ILE A 87 -10.25 10.93 -8.11
N GLU A 88 -10.81 11.33 -9.28
CA GLU A 88 -10.10 11.34 -10.57
C GLU A 88 -10.15 12.73 -11.21
N PRO A 89 -9.14 13.58 -11.00
CA PRO A 89 -9.13 14.93 -11.57
C PRO A 89 -9.26 14.97 -13.12
N GLY A 90 -8.82 13.88 -13.78
CA GLY A 90 -8.94 13.72 -15.24
C GLY A 90 -10.15 12.93 -15.72
N TYR A 91 -11.14 12.66 -14.87
CA TYR A 91 -12.27 11.78 -15.16
C TYR A 91 -12.98 12.09 -16.48
N TYR A 92 -13.23 13.35 -16.78
CA TYR A 92 -13.92 13.78 -18.02
C TYR A 92 -13.10 13.56 -19.30
N MET A 93 -11.79 13.32 -19.19
CA MET A 93 -10.90 13.00 -20.33
C MET A 93 -10.71 11.48 -20.52
N MET A 94 -11.25 10.68 -19.62
CA MET A 94 -11.17 9.22 -19.69
C MET A 94 -12.09 8.66 -20.78
N THR A 95 -11.71 7.50 -21.33
CA THR A 95 -12.59 6.74 -22.20
C THR A 95 -13.82 6.24 -21.45
N PRO A 96 -14.95 5.96 -22.15
CA PRO A 96 -16.16 5.42 -21.49
C PRO A 96 -15.89 4.18 -20.64
N ASP A 97 -15.02 3.28 -21.09
CA ASP A 97 -14.65 2.06 -20.34
C ASP A 97 -13.86 2.37 -19.06
N GLN A 98 -12.94 3.34 -19.13
CA GLN A 98 -12.21 3.81 -17.96
C GLN A 98 -13.13 4.47 -16.95
N GLN A 99 -14.03 5.35 -17.40
CA GLN A 99 -15.05 5.97 -16.55
C GLN A 99 -15.95 4.93 -15.90
N LYS A 100 -16.35 3.91 -16.67
CA LYS A 100 -17.14 2.79 -16.15
C LYS A 100 -16.38 2.05 -15.04
N SER A 101 -15.10 1.73 -15.27
CA SER A 101 -14.25 1.07 -14.26
C SER A 101 -14.17 1.86 -12.94
N VAL A 102 -14.03 3.18 -13.00
CA VAL A 102 -14.02 4.05 -11.82
C VAL A 102 -15.38 4.01 -11.09
N ARG A 103 -16.49 4.06 -11.83
CA ARG A 103 -17.82 3.96 -11.20
C ARG A 103 -18.07 2.59 -10.57
N ASP A 104 -17.64 1.52 -11.22
CA ASP A 104 -17.75 0.15 -10.68
C ASP A 104 -16.94 0.01 -9.38
N GLU A 105 -15.73 0.58 -9.33
CA GLU A 105 -14.89 0.66 -8.12
C GLU A 105 -15.61 1.40 -6.98
N ILE A 106 -16.20 2.57 -7.26
CA ILE A 106 -16.94 3.33 -6.25
C ILE A 106 -18.15 2.55 -5.77
N THR A 107 -18.88 1.92 -6.69
CA THR A 107 -20.05 1.10 -6.35
C THR A 107 -19.66 -0.03 -5.41
N ALA A 108 -18.59 -0.76 -5.70
CA ALA A 108 -18.06 -1.80 -4.82
C ALA A 108 -17.62 -1.24 -3.46
N CYS A 109 -17.00 -0.05 -3.43
CA CYS A 109 -16.61 0.59 -2.17
C CYS A 109 -17.83 1.00 -1.32
N MET A 110 -18.96 1.38 -1.93
CA MET A 110 -20.19 1.70 -1.20
C MET A 110 -20.76 0.49 -0.44
N GLU A 111 -20.48 -0.73 -0.88
CA GLU A 111 -20.86 -1.95 -0.14
C GLU A 111 -20.11 -2.08 1.20
N LEU A 112 -19.01 -1.36 1.38
CA LEU A 112 -18.22 -1.34 2.62
C LEU A 112 -18.79 -0.37 3.67
N LEU A 113 -19.76 0.46 3.36
CA LEU A 113 -20.32 1.45 4.30
C LEU A 113 -20.73 0.87 5.66
N PRO A 114 -21.31 -0.33 5.77
CA PRO A 114 -21.66 -0.90 7.07
C PRO A 114 -20.47 -1.14 8.01
N SER A 115 -19.26 -1.37 7.45
CA SER A 115 -18.05 -1.73 8.21
C SER A 115 -16.94 -0.67 8.16
N HIS A 116 -17.01 0.26 7.23
CA HIS A 116 -16.00 1.28 6.99
C HIS A 116 -16.56 2.71 6.96
N GLY A 117 -17.86 2.88 6.79
CA GLY A 117 -18.51 4.19 6.72
C GLY A 117 -18.51 4.95 8.05
N ASN A 118 -19.03 6.18 8.01
CA ASN A 118 -19.16 7.07 9.19
C ASN A 118 -17.81 7.28 9.90
N GLY A 119 -16.72 7.41 9.12
CA GLY A 119 -15.38 7.63 9.65
C GLY A 119 -14.67 6.40 10.23
N GLN A 120 -15.32 5.22 10.27
CA GLN A 120 -14.70 3.99 10.81
C GLN A 120 -13.44 3.56 10.05
N TRP A 121 -13.34 3.87 8.75
CA TRP A 121 -12.15 3.61 7.94
C TRP A 121 -10.89 4.28 8.48
N LYS A 122 -11.00 5.38 9.21
CA LYS A 122 -9.86 6.13 9.79
C LYS A 122 -9.14 5.35 10.89
N GLY A 123 -9.82 4.40 11.52
CA GLY A 123 -9.24 3.51 12.54
C GLY A 123 -8.62 2.23 11.96
N LYS A 124 -8.65 2.04 10.63
CA LYS A 124 -8.12 0.85 9.98
C LYS A 124 -6.70 1.09 9.46
N LEU A 125 -5.95 0.00 9.29
CA LEU A 125 -4.63 0.04 8.68
C LEU A 125 -4.73 0.46 7.20
N MET A 126 -4.07 1.55 6.84
CA MET A 126 -4.04 2.08 5.48
C MET A 126 -3.08 1.25 4.60
N ILE A 127 -3.60 0.70 3.52
CA ILE A 127 -2.79 0.07 2.47
C ILE A 127 -2.68 1.03 1.30
N LYS A 128 -1.47 1.44 0.97
CA LYS A 128 -1.17 2.37 -0.12
C LYS A 128 0.01 1.90 -0.94
N ASP A 129 0.21 2.47 -2.11
CA ASP A 129 1.39 2.18 -2.91
C ASP A 129 2.15 3.45 -3.30
N SER A 130 3.42 3.28 -3.64
CA SER A 130 4.28 4.35 -4.10
C SER A 130 5.29 3.84 -5.13
N ILE A 131 5.55 4.64 -6.14
CA ILE A 131 6.61 4.37 -7.11
C ILE A 131 7.97 4.57 -6.45
N ALA A 132 8.92 3.65 -6.67
CA ALA A 132 10.20 3.60 -5.97
C ALA A 132 11.00 4.92 -6.02
N ASP A 133 11.08 5.56 -7.17
CA ASP A 133 11.83 6.81 -7.34
C ASP A 133 11.19 7.98 -6.56
N ILE A 134 9.88 8.12 -6.58
CA ILE A 134 9.24 9.16 -5.77
C ILE A 134 9.30 8.83 -4.27
N THR A 135 9.32 7.54 -3.90
CA THR A 135 9.49 7.13 -2.51
C THR A 135 10.82 7.61 -1.96
N LEU A 136 11.93 7.44 -2.71
CA LEU A 136 13.25 7.94 -2.31
C LEU A 136 13.26 9.45 -2.02
N GLN A 137 12.48 10.23 -2.76
CA GLN A 137 12.32 11.66 -2.49
C GLN A 137 11.40 11.92 -1.29
N GLN A 138 10.31 11.17 -1.18
CA GLN A 138 9.29 11.41 -0.13
C GLN A 138 9.76 11.02 1.26
N VAL A 139 10.58 9.98 1.41
CA VAL A 139 11.15 9.63 2.72
C VAL A 139 12.12 10.68 3.26
N LEU A 140 12.62 11.60 2.41
CA LEU A 140 13.39 12.77 2.83
C LEU A 140 12.51 13.93 3.28
N THR A 141 11.40 14.13 2.61
CA THR A 141 10.58 15.36 2.74
C THR A 141 9.30 15.15 3.54
N ARG A 142 8.86 13.89 3.67
CA ARG A 142 7.59 13.49 4.31
C ARG A 142 7.72 12.12 4.97
N ALA A 143 8.79 11.92 5.75
CA ALA A 143 9.11 10.62 6.37
C ALA A 143 7.97 10.09 7.28
N ASP A 144 7.26 10.99 7.93
CA ASP A 144 6.12 10.72 8.81
C ASP A 144 4.90 10.11 8.11
N GLU A 145 4.85 10.16 6.79
CA GLU A 145 3.81 9.49 6.01
C GLU A 145 4.05 7.97 5.82
N PHE A 146 5.24 7.48 6.17
CA PHE A 146 5.65 6.07 5.98
C PHE A 146 5.83 5.37 7.32
N ASP A 147 5.04 4.35 7.57
CA ASP A 147 5.11 3.57 8.81
C ASP A 147 5.79 2.21 8.56
N VAL A 148 5.16 1.36 7.76
CA VAL A 148 5.73 0.10 7.30
C VAL A 148 5.88 0.14 5.78
N VAL A 149 7.06 -0.20 5.28
CA VAL A 149 7.32 -0.30 3.83
C VAL A 149 7.48 -1.77 3.46
N ALA A 150 6.65 -2.23 2.53
CA ALA A 150 6.78 -3.55 1.91
C ALA A 150 7.24 -3.37 0.46
N THR A 151 8.36 -3.99 0.10
CA THR A 151 8.94 -3.82 -1.23
C THR A 151 9.75 -5.05 -1.65
N LEU A 152 10.10 -5.13 -2.93
CA LEU A 152 10.97 -6.18 -3.44
C LEU A 152 12.43 -5.94 -3.04
N ASN A 153 13.22 -7.00 -2.99
CA ASN A 153 14.57 -7.06 -2.46
C ASN A 153 15.44 -5.84 -2.84
N LEU A 154 15.65 -5.56 -4.13
CA LEU A 154 16.58 -4.50 -4.57
C LEU A 154 16.10 -3.10 -4.17
N ASN A 155 14.83 -2.82 -4.30
CA ASN A 155 14.28 -1.52 -3.89
C ASN A 155 14.38 -1.35 -2.37
N GLY A 156 14.17 -2.44 -1.62
CA GLY A 156 14.27 -2.47 -0.16
C GLY A 156 15.68 -2.21 0.32
N ASP A 157 16.65 -2.86 -0.31
CA ASP A 157 18.07 -2.71 -0.04
C ASP A 157 18.51 -1.24 -0.22
N TYR A 158 18.24 -0.66 -1.39
CA TYR A 158 18.57 0.76 -1.61
C TYR A 158 17.86 1.71 -0.64
N LEU A 159 16.60 1.43 -0.33
CA LEU A 159 15.81 2.31 0.53
C LEU A 159 16.28 2.23 1.99
N SER A 160 16.54 1.02 2.51
CA SER A 160 17.02 0.83 3.88
C SER A 160 18.39 1.49 4.10
N ASP A 161 19.32 1.33 3.16
CA ASP A 161 20.64 1.95 3.24
C ASP A 161 20.57 3.47 3.16
N ALA A 162 19.74 3.99 2.26
CA ALA A 162 19.52 5.44 2.15
C ALA A 162 18.94 6.04 3.43
N LEU A 163 18.02 5.36 4.09
CA LEU A 163 17.43 5.78 5.36
C LEU A 163 18.45 5.65 6.52
N ALA A 164 19.19 4.56 6.58
CA ALA A 164 20.24 4.36 7.57
C ALA A 164 21.35 5.41 7.46
N ALA A 165 21.74 5.77 6.24
CA ALA A 165 22.73 6.84 5.99
C ALA A 165 22.24 8.21 6.49
N GLN A 166 20.94 8.52 6.32
CA GLN A 166 20.36 9.80 6.78
C GLN A 166 20.39 9.96 8.30
N VAL A 167 20.22 8.87 9.03
CA VAL A 167 20.30 8.90 10.51
C VAL A 167 21.72 8.67 11.03
N GLY A 168 22.69 8.53 10.14
CA GLY A 168 24.10 8.35 10.50
C GLY A 168 24.44 6.93 11.00
N GLY A 169 23.61 5.96 10.72
CA GLY A 169 23.72 4.62 11.30
C GLY A 169 23.93 3.48 10.29
N ILE A 170 24.47 3.74 9.10
CA ILE A 170 24.58 2.73 8.05
C ILE A 170 25.38 1.49 8.49
N GLY A 171 26.44 1.64 9.24
CA GLY A 171 27.26 0.51 9.72
C GLY A 171 26.66 -0.26 10.91
N ILE A 172 25.53 0.16 11.44
CA ILE A 172 24.81 -0.49 12.55
C ILE A 172 23.32 -0.66 12.27
N ALA A 173 22.90 -0.48 11.00
CA ALA A 173 21.53 -0.69 10.59
C ALA A 173 21.13 -2.15 10.81
N PRO A 174 20.05 -2.43 11.58
CA PRO A 174 19.65 -3.81 11.84
C PRO A 174 19.02 -4.43 10.60
N GLY A 175 19.50 -5.61 10.22
CA GLY A 175 18.93 -6.43 9.17
C GLY A 175 18.53 -7.81 9.69
N ALA A 176 17.57 -8.44 9.04
CA ALA A 176 17.19 -9.81 9.34
C ALA A 176 16.63 -10.55 8.12
N ASN A 177 17.07 -11.80 7.96
CA ASN A 177 16.43 -12.76 7.07
C ASN A 177 15.50 -13.64 7.92
N ILE A 178 14.18 -13.48 7.72
CA ILE A 178 13.16 -14.12 8.55
C ILE A 178 12.33 -15.09 7.72
N ASN A 179 12.23 -16.34 8.19
CA ASN A 179 11.22 -17.26 7.70
C ASN A 179 9.97 -17.14 8.58
N TYR A 180 8.95 -16.49 8.08
CA TYR A 180 7.72 -16.22 8.82
C TYR A 180 6.84 -17.46 9.06
N ASP A 181 7.10 -18.58 8.36
CA ASP A 181 6.36 -19.83 8.57
C ASP A 181 6.95 -20.64 9.72
N SER A 182 8.29 -20.70 9.81
CA SER A 182 8.98 -21.49 10.85
C SER A 182 9.47 -20.66 12.04
N GLY A 183 9.47 -19.34 11.93
CA GLY A 183 9.99 -18.43 12.95
C GLY A 183 11.52 -18.35 13.03
N HIS A 184 12.25 -19.04 12.14
CA HIS A 184 13.72 -18.93 12.13
C HIS A 184 14.14 -17.58 11.56
N ALA A 185 15.13 -16.96 12.20
CA ALA A 185 15.68 -15.68 11.78
C ALA A 185 17.21 -15.66 11.88
N ILE A 186 17.85 -14.97 10.93
CA ILE A 186 19.27 -14.63 10.97
C ILE A 186 19.35 -13.12 10.97
N PHE A 187 19.99 -12.56 11.98
CA PHE A 187 20.16 -11.13 12.16
C PHE A 187 21.56 -10.71 11.76
N GLU A 188 21.68 -9.56 11.16
CA GLU A 188 22.94 -8.96 10.73
C GLU A 188 22.89 -7.44 10.92
N ALA A 189 24.07 -6.81 10.89
CA ALA A 189 24.22 -5.36 10.70
C ALA A 189 24.99 -5.13 9.40
N THR A 190 24.58 -4.19 8.61
CA THR A 190 25.25 -3.78 7.36
C THR A 190 26.41 -2.86 7.62
#